data_53a2511309660455a29d2773e59e0424
#
_entry.id   53a2511309660455a29d2773e59e0424
#
_cell.length_a   1.000
_cell.length_b   1.000
_cell.length_c   1.000
_cell.angle_alpha   90.00
_cell.angle_beta   90.00
_cell.angle_gamma   90.00
#
_symmetry.space_group_name_H-M   'P 1'
#
loop_
_entity.id
_entity.type
_entity.pdbx_description
1 polymer ?
#
loop_
_entity_poly.entity_id
_entity_poly.type
_entity_poly.pdbx_seq_one_letter_code
_entity_poly.pdbx_strand_id
1 'polypeptide(L)'
;MIFKFFEIKKVNLKDKKYFLLYGKNEGLIEETIKETLKPKLPKNIYNYEEKDILEDISRFKENIVNKSFFESEKLIIIKRTTDKLFSLVEELFKKNIDDVSIIFIASALDKKSKIRNFFEKSKNTVCVAFYEDNIQTLSLVAQKFLRDKKINISQQDLNILAERAKGDRINLNNELQKIANFSLKRQSIGMNEILKLTNLSENYDISELVDSCLSKNKKKIIKILNENNFSQEDCVLILRIFLSKLKRLLKLYLDPDIKTNVEKALTSYKPPIFWKDKEVIKKQIKILNFEKTKKLVNKTGEIELIIKKNPSISINVTTDFIVNQVN
;
A
#
# COMPACT_ATOMS: atom_id res chain seq x y z
N MET A 1 2.16 17.97 -18.23
CA MET A 1 0.89 18.56 -17.75
C MET A 1 0.27 17.64 -16.72
N ILE A 2 -0.07 18.15 -15.53
CA ILE A 2 -0.64 17.33 -14.43
C ILE A 2 -2.14 17.25 -14.62
N PHE A 3 -2.67 16.02 -14.61
CA PHE A 3 -4.11 15.76 -14.66
C PHE A 3 -4.56 15.09 -13.36
N LYS A 4 -5.77 15.39 -12.93
CA LYS A 4 -6.44 14.58 -11.92
C LYS A 4 -6.97 13.30 -12.57
N PHE A 5 -7.05 12.20 -11.82
CA PHE A 5 -7.43 10.88 -12.36
C PHE A 5 -8.77 10.89 -13.12
N PHE A 6 -9.74 11.71 -12.70
CA PHE A 6 -11.04 11.82 -13.37
C PHE A 6 -11.00 12.65 -14.65
N GLU A 7 -9.97 13.49 -14.84
CA GLU A 7 -9.78 14.29 -16.04
C GLU A 7 -9.23 13.48 -17.21
N ILE A 8 -8.51 12.38 -16.92
CA ILE A 8 -7.86 11.53 -17.94
C ILE A 8 -8.86 10.96 -18.96
N LYS A 9 -10.11 10.75 -18.55
CA LYS A 9 -11.19 10.29 -19.44
C LYS A 9 -11.50 11.30 -20.55
N LYS A 10 -11.29 12.59 -20.29
CA LYS A 10 -11.57 13.71 -21.19
C LYS A 10 -10.37 14.14 -22.01
N VAL A 11 -9.17 13.63 -21.69
CA VAL A 11 -7.95 13.99 -22.39
C VAL A 11 -7.95 13.38 -23.80
N ASN A 12 -7.65 14.20 -24.80
CA ASN A 12 -7.34 13.69 -26.13
C ASN A 12 -5.97 12.99 -26.09
N LEU A 13 -5.97 11.67 -26.29
CA LEU A 13 -4.76 10.84 -26.19
C LEU A 13 -4.05 10.68 -27.54
N LYS A 14 -4.62 11.16 -28.68
CA LYS A 14 -4.06 10.96 -30.02
C LYS A 14 -2.62 11.43 -30.18
N ASP A 15 -2.26 12.54 -29.47
CA ASP A 15 -0.93 13.13 -29.54
C ASP A 15 -0.09 12.85 -28.29
N LYS A 16 -0.55 11.94 -27.42
CA LYS A 16 0.12 11.61 -26.16
C LYS A 16 0.65 10.17 -26.19
N LYS A 17 1.97 10.06 -26.13
CA LYS A 17 2.66 8.76 -26.19
C LYS A 17 3.25 8.33 -24.85
N TYR A 18 3.51 9.28 -23.94
CA TYR A 18 4.21 9.04 -22.69
C TYR A 18 3.30 9.37 -21.51
N PHE A 19 3.08 8.39 -20.64
CA PHE A 19 2.17 8.47 -19.50
C PHE A 19 2.94 8.12 -18.22
N LEU A 20 2.85 8.96 -17.20
CA LEU A 20 3.31 8.66 -15.84
C LEU A 20 2.12 8.57 -14.91
N LEU A 21 1.86 7.39 -14.39
CA LEU A 21 0.83 7.10 -13.40
C LEU A 21 1.54 6.76 -12.09
N TYR A 22 1.38 7.58 -11.05
CA TYR A 22 2.12 7.37 -9.81
C TYR A 22 1.24 7.61 -8.59
N GLY A 23 1.55 6.90 -7.51
CA GLY A 23 0.85 7.03 -6.23
C GLY A 23 0.68 5.70 -5.52
N LYS A 24 0.04 5.75 -4.36
CA LYS A 24 -0.17 4.57 -3.52
C LYS A 24 -1.41 3.75 -3.90
N ASN A 25 -2.31 4.30 -4.71
CA ASN A 25 -3.55 3.64 -5.10
C ASN A 25 -3.35 2.79 -6.35
N GLU A 26 -2.69 1.64 -6.20
CA GLU A 26 -2.40 0.71 -7.30
C GLU A 26 -3.69 0.23 -7.98
N GLY A 27 -4.73 -0.05 -7.20
CA GLY A 27 -6.01 -0.49 -7.75
C GLY A 27 -6.67 0.53 -8.68
N LEU A 28 -6.60 1.83 -8.32
CA LEU A 28 -7.13 2.88 -9.18
C LEU A 28 -6.25 3.11 -10.42
N ILE A 29 -4.94 2.91 -10.31
CA ILE A 29 -4.01 2.92 -11.47
C ILE A 29 -4.39 1.79 -12.43
N GLU A 30 -4.53 0.56 -11.94
CA GLU A 30 -4.90 -0.59 -12.78
C GLU A 30 -6.28 -0.41 -13.45
N GLU A 31 -7.28 0.06 -12.69
CA GLU A 31 -8.61 0.37 -13.22
C GLU A 31 -8.52 1.43 -14.33
N THR A 32 -7.75 2.50 -14.11
CA THR A 32 -7.57 3.56 -15.10
C THR A 32 -6.88 3.05 -16.36
N ILE A 33 -5.87 2.22 -16.24
CA ILE A 33 -5.20 1.61 -17.39
C ILE A 33 -6.19 0.72 -18.16
N LYS A 34 -6.91 -0.15 -17.46
CA LYS A 34 -7.83 -1.12 -18.08
C LYS A 34 -9.03 -0.44 -18.75
N GLU A 35 -9.68 0.48 -18.06
CA GLU A 35 -10.95 1.06 -18.50
C GLU A 35 -10.79 2.31 -19.37
N THR A 36 -9.70 3.06 -19.17
CA THR A 36 -9.57 4.38 -19.82
C THR A 36 -8.46 4.45 -20.86
N LEU A 37 -7.29 3.86 -20.56
CA LEU A 37 -6.13 3.97 -21.44
C LEU A 37 -6.08 2.86 -22.50
N LYS A 38 -6.16 1.58 -22.11
CA LYS A 38 -6.07 0.46 -23.04
C LYS A 38 -7.08 0.48 -24.19
N PRO A 39 -8.34 0.93 -24.01
CA PRO A 39 -9.29 1.05 -25.12
C PRO A 39 -8.91 2.08 -26.20
N LYS A 40 -8.03 3.02 -25.84
CA LYS A 40 -7.64 4.17 -26.69
C LYS A 40 -6.18 4.10 -27.18
N LEU A 41 -5.41 3.13 -26.69
CA LEU A 41 -3.99 2.94 -26.97
C LEU A 41 -3.76 1.64 -27.77
N PRO A 42 -2.56 1.41 -28.33
CA PRO A 42 -2.24 0.21 -29.09
C PRO A 42 -2.59 -1.09 -28.38
N LYS A 43 -3.02 -2.10 -29.16
CA LYS A 43 -3.48 -3.38 -28.62
C LYS A 43 -2.33 -4.35 -28.30
N ASN A 44 -1.18 -4.18 -28.95
CA ASN A 44 0.01 -5.00 -28.71
C ASN A 44 0.71 -4.54 -27.45
N ILE A 45 0.50 -5.25 -26.34
CA ILE A 45 0.91 -4.82 -25.00
C ILE A 45 2.12 -5.61 -24.54
N TYR A 46 3.17 -4.89 -24.15
CA TYR A 46 4.40 -5.42 -23.56
C TYR A 46 4.57 -4.90 -22.14
N ASN A 47 4.79 -5.82 -21.20
CA ASN A 47 4.98 -5.48 -19.80
C ASN A 47 6.43 -5.70 -19.39
N TYR A 48 7.01 -4.72 -18.72
CA TYR A 48 8.37 -4.75 -18.18
C TYR A 48 8.38 -4.30 -16.72
N GLU A 49 9.29 -4.86 -15.94
CA GLU A 49 9.67 -4.32 -14.64
C GLU A 49 10.92 -3.44 -14.81
N GLU A 50 11.03 -2.37 -14.01
CA GLU A 50 12.24 -1.49 -14.05
C GLU A 50 13.53 -2.29 -13.92
N LYS A 51 13.54 -3.30 -13.04
CA LYS A 51 14.72 -4.14 -12.79
C LYS A 51 15.21 -4.83 -14.06
N ASP A 52 14.29 -5.43 -14.81
CA ASP A 52 14.62 -6.18 -16.04
C ASP A 52 15.21 -5.24 -17.11
N ILE A 53 14.68 -4.01 -17.18
CA ILE A 53 15.20 -2.99 -18.11
C ILE A 53 16.60 -2.55 -17.71
N LEU A 54 16.87 -2.37 -16.41
CA LEU A 54 18.18 -1.94 -15.91
C LEU A 54 19.24 -3.03 -16.06
N GLU A 55 18.87 -4.30 -16.07
CA GLU A 55 19.78 -5.42 -16.32
C GLU A 55 20.30 -5.43 -17.78
N ASP A 56 19.43 -5.08 -18.76
CA ASP A 56 19.83 -5.01 -20.17
C ASP A 56 19.07 -3.90 -20.93
N ILE A 57 19.56 -2.67 -20.77
CA ILE A 57 19.01 -1.47 -21.43
C ILE A 57 19.10 -1.57 -22.96
N SER A 58 20.16 -2.19 -23.48
CA SER A 58 20.39 -2.31 -24.93
C SER A 58 19.32 -3.18 -25.57
N ARG A 59 19.08 -4.34 -25.01
CA ARG A 59 18.03 -5.26 -25.45
C ARG A 59 16.64 -4.63 -25.37
N PHE A 60 16.36 -3.88 -24.30
CA PHE A 60 15.10 -3.15 -24.17
C PHE A 60 14.93 -2.11 -25.29
N LYS A 61 15.97 -1.33 -25.60
CA LYS A 61 15.94 -0.36 -26.71
C LYS A 61 15.72 -1.03 -28.05
N GLU A 62 16.39 -2.14 -28.31
CA GLU A 62 16.18 -2.93 -29.53
C GLU A 62 14.74 -3.43 -29.65
N ASN A 63 14.15 -3.95 -28.57
CA ASN A 63 12.77 -4.42 -28.53
C ASN A 63 11.73 -3.31 -28.80
N ILE A 64 12.05 -2.07 -28.41
CA ILE A 64 11.20 -0.90 -28.71
C ILE A 64 11.24 -0.59 -30.20
N VAL A 65 12.45 -0.57 -30.79
CA VAL A 65 12.66 -0.16 -32.18
C VAL A 65 12.29 -1.26 -33.18
N ASN A 66 12.57 -2.53 -32.81
CA ASN A 66 12.28 -3.66 -33.69
C ASN A 66 10.77 -3.84 -33.85
N LYS A 67 10.31 -3.71 -35.10
CA LYS A 67 8.91 -3.97 -35.48
C LYS A 67 8.80 -5.40 -36.01
N SER A 68 7.80 -6.12 -35.54
CA SER A 68 7.33 -7.33 -36.23
C SER A 68 6.61 -6.89 -37.49
N PHE A 69 6.69 -7.68 -38.56
CA PHE A 69 5.97 -7.44 -39.83
C PHE A 69 4.46 -7.30 -39.67
N PHE A 70 3.91 -7.74 -38.53
CA PHE A 70 2.48 -7.72 -38.21
C PHE A 70 2.08 -6.67 -37.17
N GLU A 71 3.01 -5.86 -36.68
CA GLU A 71 2.76 -4.88 -35.62
C GLU A 71 2.97 -3.45 -36.11
N SER A 72 1.86 -2.70 -36.22
CA SER A 72 1.93 -1.29 -36.57
C SER A 72 2.24 -0.38 -35.38
N GLU A 73 1.74 -0.73 -34.19
CA GLU A 73 1.87 0.08 -32.98
C GLU A 73 2.05 -0.77 -31.73
N LYS A 74 2.78 -0.26 -30.71
CA LYS A 74 3.05 -0.95 -29.43
C LYS A 74 2.64 -0.11 -28.23
N LEU A 75 2.11 -0.79 -27.22
CA LEU A 75 1.93 -0.24 -25.87
C LEU A 75 2.89 -0.92 -24.91
N ILE A 76 3.81 -0.16 -24.33
CA ILE A 76 4.76 -0.65 -23.34
C ILE A 76 4.30 -0.17 -21.96
N ILE A 77 4.20 -1.09 -21.02
CA ILE A 77 3.86 -0.79 -19.62
C ILE A 77 5.06 -1.14 -18.75
N ILE A 78 5.66 -0.14 -18.11
CA ILE A 78 6.81 -0.29 -17.24
C ILE A 78 6.38 -0.09 -15.80
N LYS A 79 6.53 -1.14 -14.98
CA LYS A 79 6.14 -1.14 -13.58
C LYS A 79 7.31 -0.83 -12.65
N ARG A 80 6.98 -0.35 -11.45
CA ARG A 80 7.92 0.01 -10.36
C ARG A 80 8.95 1.05 -10.75
N THR A 81 8.56 1.95 -11.66
CA THR A 81 9.45 2.99 -12.18
C THR A 81 9.95 3.92 -11.07
N THR A 82 11.26 4.18 -11.09
CA THR A 82 11.95 5.14 -10.22
C THR A 82 12.81 6.09 -11.02
N ASP A 83 13.47 7.06 -10.36
CA ASP A 83 14.41 7.99 -11.00
C ASP A 83 15.61 7.31 -11.65
N LYS A 84 15.86 6.01 -11.45
CA LYS A 84 16.92 5.26 -12.12
C LYS A 84 16.72 5.16 -13.63
N LEU A 85 15.47 5.15 -14.08
CA LEU A 85 15.14 5.15 -15.52
C LEU A 85 15.15 6.55 -16.14
N PHE A 86 15.44 7.61 -15.40
CA PHE A 86 15.29 8.99 -15.89
C PHE A 86 16.09 9.25 -17.18
N SER A 87 17.35 8.84 -17.27
CA SER A 87 18.16 9.02 -18.48
C SER A 87 17.61 8.28 -19.70
N LEU A 88 17.06 7.08 -19.49
CA LEU A 88 16.39 6.31 -20.54
C LEU A 88 15.10 7.00 -21.01
N VAL A 89 14.31 7.54 -20.07
CA VAL A 89 13.09 8.29 -20.38
C VAL A 89 13.39 9.51 -21.24
N GLU A 90 14.41 10.30 -20.88
CA GLU A 90 14.84 11.46 -21.68
C GLU A 90 15.29 11.05 -23.09
N GLU A 91 16.06 9.97 -23.22
CA GLU A 91 16.51 9.47 -24.51
C GLU A 91 15.34 9.05 -25.40
N LEU A 92 14.41 8.25 -24.87
CA LEU A 92 13.22 7.81 -25.59
C LEU A 92 12.33 8.97 -26.01
N PHE A 93 12.18 9.96 -25.15
CA PHE A 93 11.40 11.15 -25.44
C PHE A 93 12.03 12.00 -26.56
N LYS A 94 13.39 12.14 -26.57
CA LYS A 94 14.10 12.85 -27.63
C LYS A 94 14.01 12.15 -28.98
N LYS A 95 14.04 10.81 -28.99
CA LYS A 95 13.92 9.99 -30.22
C LYS A 95 12.52 10.04 -30.84
N ASN A 96 11.51 10.43 -30.08
CA ASN A 96 10.11 10.55 -30.50
C ASN A 96 9.63 9.43 -31.41
N ILE A 97 9.64 8.20 -30.90
CA ILE A 97 9.27 7.00 -31.65
C ILE A 97 7.77 7.03 -31.93
N ASP A 98 7.39 7.06 -33.22
CA ASP A 98 6.03 7.37 -33.61
C ASP A 98 5.00 6.30 -33.28
N ASP A 99 5.38 5.04 -33.31
CA ASP A 99 4.45 3.92 -33.16
C ASP A 99 4.49 3.25 -31.77
N VAL A 100 5.03 3.94 -30.76
CA VAL A 100 5.17 3.42 -29.40
C VAL A 100 4.54 4.34 -28.38
N SER A 101 3.62 3.79 -27.60
CA SER A 101 3.09 4.44 -26.39
C SER A 101 3.67 3.78 -25.15
N ILE A 102 4.08 4.57 -24.17
CA ILE A 102 4.72 4.06 -22.94
C ILE A 102 3.99 4.55 -21.71
N ILE A 103 3.57 3.62 -20.85
CA ILE A 103 2.98 3.90 -19.54
C ILE A 103 4.02 3.52 -18.48
N PHE A 104 4.48 4.51 -17.72
CA PHE A 104 5.31 4.34 -16.53
C PHE A 104 4.42 4.30 -15.31
N ILE A 105 4.54 3.23 -14.51
CA ILE A 105 3.81 3.07 -13.25
C ILE A 105 4.82 3.17 -12.12
N ALA A 106 4.62 4.12 -11.22
CA ALA A 106 5.47 4.35 -10.06
C ALA A 106 4.66 4.36 -8.77
N SER A 107 5.30 4.00 -7.67
CA SER A 107 4.79 4.26 -6.32
C SER A 107 4.76 5.77 -6.04
N ALA A 108 4.60 6.19 -4.80
CA ALA A 108 4.64 7.61 -4.46
C ALA A 108 5.97 8.24 -4.87
N LEU A 109 5.92 9.27 -5.71
CA LEU A 109 7.07 10.06 -6.14
C LEU A 109 7.07 11.42 -5.44
N ASP A 110 8.21 11.77 -4.85
CA ASP A 110 8.40 13.08 -4.22
C ASP A 110 8.43 14.22 -5.24
N LYS A 111 8.21 15.46 -4.78
CA LYS A 111 8.35 16.66 -5.63
C LYS A 111 9.75 16.84 -6.20
N LYS A 112 10.77 16.22 -5.60
CA LYS A 112 12.17 16.26 -6.06
C LYS A 112 12.48 15.19 -7.12
N SER A 113 11.59 14.23 -7.37
CA SER A 113 11.79 13.19 -8.37
C SER A 113 12.02 13.79 -9.75
N LYS A 114 13.08 13.33 -10.42
CA LYS A 114 13.47 13.80 -11.76
C LYS A 114 12.44 13.39 -12.80
N ILE A 115 11.99 12.13 -12.76
CA ILE A 115 10.94 11.63 -13.67
C ILE A 115 9.66 12.42 -13.49
N ARG A 116 9.18 12.57 -12.26
CA ARG A 116 7.97 13.33 -11.99
C ARG A 116 8.07 14.76 -12.54
N ASN A 117 9.15 15.48 -12.23
CA ASN A 117 9.37 16.84 -12.69
C ASN A 117 9.41 16.93 -14.22
N PHE A 118 10.02 15.97 -14.90
CA PHE A 118 10.08 15.89 -16.35
C PHE A 118 8.68 15.77 -16.95
N PHE A 119 7.87 14.82 -16.45
CA PHE A 119 6.49 14.63 -16.94
C PHE A 119 5.55 15.78 -16.62
N GLU A 120 5.72 16.44 -15.47
CA GLU A 120 4.92 17.61 -15.10
C GLU A 120 5.19 18.80 -16.01
N LYS A 121 6.44 19.02 -16.43
CA LYS A 121 6.85 20.15 -17.28
C LYS A 121 6.62 19.93 -18.76
N SER A 122 6.66 18.70 -19.24
CA SER A 122 6.54 18.37 -20.65
C SER A 122 5.11 18.51 -21.15
N LYS A 123 4.91 19.18 -22.31
CA LYS A 123 3.58 19.43 -22.89
C LYS A 123 2.95 18.17 -23.52
N ASN A 124 3.78 17.26 -24.02
CA ASN A 124 3.33 16.06 -24.78
C ASN A 124 3.24 14.81 -23.91
N THR A 125 3.25 14.95 -22.60
CA THR A 125 3.13 13.86 -21.63
C THR A 125 1.85 13.98 -20.84
N VAL A 126 1.42 12.83 -20.27
CA VAL A 126 0.32 12.74 -19.30
C VAL A 126 0.92 12.34 -17.97
N CYS A 127 0.72 13.14 -16.94
CA CYS A 127 1.18 12.89 -15.58
C CYS A 127 -0.01 12.90 -14.64
N VAL A 128 -0.26 11.78 -13.95
CA VAL A 128 -1.43 11.62 -13.06
C VAL A 128 -1.00 11.08 -11.72
N ALA A 129 -1.39 11.77 -10.65
CA ALA A 129 -1.21 11.31 -9.28
C ALA A 129 -2.44 10.56 -8.77
N PHE A 130 -2.23 9.40 -8.14
CA PHE A 130 -3.27 8.54 -7.58
C PHE A 130 -3.13 8.46 -6.06
N TYR A 131 -4.07 9.09 -5.36
CA TYR A 131 -4.11 9.12 -3.90
C TYR A 131 -4.92 7.95 -3.36
N GLU A 132 -4.61 7.56 -2.13
CA GLU A 132 -5.35 6.52 -1.41
C GLU A 132 -6.84 6.87 -1.34
N ASP A 133 -7.68 5.87 -1.50
CA ASP A 133 -9.11 6.02 -1.33
C ASP A 133 -9.48 6.26 0.15
N ASN A 134 -10.51 7.03 0.36
CA ASN A 134 -11.16 7.13 1.67
C ASN A 134 -12.40 6.21 1.72
N ILE A 135 -13.00 6.09 2.90
CA ILE A 135 -14.20 5.24 3.11
C ILE A 135 -15.33 5.64 2.15
N GLN A 136 -15.52 6.93 1.92
CA GLN A 136 -16.59 7.42 1.06
C GLN A 136 -16.36 7.01 -0.40
N THR A 137 -15.14 7.17 -0.92
CA THR A 137 -14.81 6.76 -2.29
C THR A 137 -14.93 5.26 -2.48
N LEU A 138 -14.47 4.46 -1.50
CA LEU A 138 -14.63 3.01 -1.54
C LEU A 138 -16.10 2.57 -1.45
N SER A 139 -16.93 3.22 -0.63
CA SER A 139 -18.37 2.97 -0.58
C SER A 139 -19.04 3.21 -1.93
N LEU A 140 -18.68 4.30 -2.63
CA LEU A 140 -19.20 4.58 -3.98
C LEU A 140 -18.76 3.54 -5.00
N VAL A 141 -17.50 3.08 -4.93
CA VAL A 141 -16.99 1.99 -5.80
C VAL A 141 -17.79 0.70 -5.56
N ALA A 142 -17.97 0.33 -4.29
CA ALA A 142 -18.74 -0.87 -3.92
C ALA A 142 -20.21 -0.76 -4.37
N GLN A 143 -20.83 0.39 -4.13
CA GLN A 143 -22.21 0.62 -4.55
C GLN A 143 -22.39 0.50 -6.07
N LYS A 144 -21.49 1.13 -6.85
CA LYS A 144 -21.53 1.04 -8.31
C LYS A 144 -21.38 -0.40 -8.77
N PHE A 145 -20.38 -1.12 -8.27
CA PHE A 145 -20.11 -2.52 -8.64
C PHE A 145 -21.31 -3.42 -8.36
N LEU A 146 -21.91 -3.34 -7.17
CA LEU A 146 -23.04 -4.19 -6.76
C LEU A 146 -24.31 -3.84 -7.53
N ARG A 147 -24.55 -2.56 -7.81
CA ARG A 147 -25.65 -2.11 -8.67
C ARG A 147 -25.52 -2.66 -10.09
N ASP A 148 -24.31 -2.59 -10.67
CA ASP A 148 -24.05 -3.11 -12.03
C ASP A 148 -24.26 -4.65 -12.10
N LYS A 149 -24.06 -5.35 -10.97
CA LYS A 149 -24.35 -6.78 -10.79
C LYS A 149 -25.78 -7.08 -10.33
N LYS A 150 -26.63 -6.07 -10.14
CA LYS A 150 -28.02 -6.18 -9.63
C LYS A 150 -28.11 -6.87 -8.27
N ILE A 151 -27.13 -6.63 -7.39
CA ILE A 151 -27.09 -7.17 -6.03
C ILE A 151 -27.53 -6.08 -5.06
N ASN A 152 -28.59 -6.35 -4.31
CA ASN A 152 -29.10 -5.44 -3.29
C ASN A 152 -28.33 -5.64 -1.98
N ILE A 153 -27.80 -4.53 -1.46
CA ILE A 153 -27.06 -4.48 -0.20
C ILE A 153 -27.48 -3.23 0.59
N SER A 154 -27.46 -3.29 1.90
CA SER A 154 -27.76 -2.13 2.74
C SER A 154 -26.60 -1.12 2.73
N GLN A 155 -26.93 0.17 2.95
CA GLN A 155 -25.89 1.21 3.07
C GLN A 155 -24.95 0.94 4.25
N GLN A 156 -25.46 0.33 5.32
CA GLN A 156 -24.66 -0.05 6.48
C GLN A 156 -23.62 -1.11 6.12
N ASP A 157 -24.01 -2.13 5.35
CA ASP A 157 -23.11 -3.19 4.89
C ASP A 157 -22.06 -2.66 3.92
N LEU A 158 -22.45 -1.73 3.03
CA LEU A 158 -21.50 -1.03 2.15
C LEU A 158 -20.42 -0.27 2.93
N ASN A 159 -20.82 0.43 3.98
CA ASN A 159 -19.88 1.17 4.82
C ASN A 159 -18.90 0.22 5.53
N ILE A 160 -19.38 -0.92 6.01
CA ILE A 160 -18.52 -1.95 6.64
C ILE A 160 -17.52 -2.51 5.65
N LEU A 161 -17.94 -2.81 4.42
CA LEU A 161 -17.03 -3.27 3.36
C LEU A 161 -15.94 -2.23 3.07
N ALA A 162 -16.33 -0.95 2.96
CA ALA A 162 -15.42 0.14 2.70
C ALA A 162 -14.44 0.41 3.87
N GLU A 163 -14.93 0.36 5.11
CA GLU A 163 -14.09 0.50 6.31
C GLU A 163 -13.06 -0.62 6.43
N ARG A 164 -13.48 -1.86 6.19
CA ARG A 164 -12.60 -3.03 6.25
C ARG A 164 -11.55 -3.06 5.14
N ALA A 165 -11.83 -2.46 3.99
CA ALA A 165 -10.88 -2.33 2.90
C ALA A 165 -9.72 -1.36 3.19
N LYS A 166 -9.82 -0.48 4.23
CA LYS A 166 -8.75 0.43 4.71
C LYS A 166 -8.03 1.23 3.61
N GLY A 167 -8.76 1.68 2.61
CA GLY A 167 -8.17 2.43 1.48
C GLY A 167 -7.64 1.54 0.34
N ASP A 168 -7.61 0.22 0.51
CA ASP A 168 -7.16 -0.72 -0.49
C ASP A 168 -8.31 -1.10 -1.46
N ARG A 169 -8.27 -0.50 -2.64
CA ARG A 169 -9.26 -0.73 -3.70
C ARG A 169 -9.15 -2.13 -4.30
N ILE A 170 -7.95 -2.70 -4.39
CA ILE A 170 -7.75 -4.06 -4.93
C ILE A 170 -8.42 -5.06 -4.00
N ASN A 171 -8.16 -4.94 -2.71
CA ASN A 171 -8.78 -5.79 -1.70
C ASN A 171 -10.32 -5.67 -1.74
N LEU A 172 -10.85 -4.44 -1.76
CA LEU A 172 -12.30 -4.22 -1.90
C LEU A 172 -12.86 -4.92 -3.15
N ASN A 173 -12.22 -4.74 -4.31
CA ASN A 173 -12.67 -5.36 -5.56
C ASN A 173 -12.67 -6.89 -5.49
N ASN A 174 -11.66 -7.49 -4.88
CA ASN A 174 -11.59 -8.94 -4.67
C ASN A 174 -12.75 -9.44 -3.80
N GLU A 175 -13.07 -8.72 -2.73
CA GLU A 175 -14.19 -9.08 -1.86
C GLU A 175 -15.54 -8.89 -2.55
N LEU A 176 -15.69 -7.82 -3.33
CA LEU A 176 -16.89 -7.60 -4.13
C LEU A 176 -17.09 -8.70 -5.19
N GLN A 177 -16.02 -9.23 -5.79
CA GLN A 177 -16.11 -10.38 -6.70
C GLN A 177 -16.58 -11.65 -5.99
N LYS A 178 -16.09 -11.92 -4.77
CA LYS A 178 -16.58 -13.06 -3.96
C LYS A 178 -18.07 -12.92 -3.67
N ILE A 179 -18.51 -11.71 -3.26
CA ILE A 179 -19.92 -11.41 -3.05
C ILE A 179 -20.73 -11.65 -4.34
N ALA A 180 -20.25 -11.15 -5.47
CA ALA A 180 -20.91 -11.33 -6.76
C ALA A 180 -21.04 -12.82 -7.15
N ASN A 181 -19.99 -13.61 -6.98
CA ASN A 181 -19.99 -15.03 -7.26
C ASN A 181 -20.97 -15.81 -6.34
N PHE A 182 -21.03 -15.44 -5.06
CA PHE A 182 -21.98 -16.05 -4.12
C PHE A 182 -23.43 -15.69 -4.44
N SER A 183 -23.66 -14.49 -4.98
CA SER A 183 -24.98 -13.96 -5.29
C SER A 183 -25.58 -14.48 -6.60
N LEU A 184 -24.83 -15.24 -7.40
CA LEU A 184 -25.31 -15.74 -8.72
C LEU A 184 -26.66 -16.47 -8.64
N LYS A 185 -27.02 -17.02 -7.49
CA LYS A 185 -28.29 -17.71 -7.22
C LYS A 185 -29.21 -16.97 -6.22
N ARG A 186 -28.88 -15.74 -5.82
CA ARG A 186 -29.58 -15.00 -4.75
C ARG A 186 -29.70 -13.52 -5.13
N GLN A 187 -30.86 -12.92 -4.83
CA GLN A 187 -31.13 -11.50 -5.17
C GLN A 187 -30.68 -10.52 -4.07
N SER A 188 -30.45 -10.99 -2.85
CA SER A 188 -30.01 -10.15 -1.72
C SER A 188 -28.99 -10.89 -0.86
N ILE A 189 -28.08 -10.14 -0.26
CA ILE A 189 -27.09 -10.64 0.70
C ILE A 189 -27.22 -9.79 1.97
N GLY A 190 -27.27 -10.47 3.11
CA GLY A 190 -27.30 -9.83 4.42
C GLY A 190 -25.92 -9.76 5.08
N MET A 191 -25.85 -9.00 6.18
CA MET A 191 -24.64 -8.75 6.96
C MET A 191 -23.89 -10.04 7.34
N ASN A 192 -24.60 -11.08 7.81
CA ASN A 192 -23.98 -12.33 8.26
C ASN A 192 -23.28 -13.08 7.14
N GLU A 193 -23.82 -13.03 5.94
CA GLU A 193 -23.21 -13.64 4.76
C GLU A 193 -22.00 -12.85 4.30
N ILE A 194 -22.10 -11.52 4.30
CA ILE A 194 -20.98 -10.62 4.00
C ILE A 194 -19.83 -10.88 4.96
N LEU A 195 -20.10 -10.95 6.27
CA LEU A 195 -19.08 -11.21 7.29
C LEU A 195 -18.38 -12.57 7.11
N LYS A 196 -19.12 -13.58 6.66
CA LYS A 196 -18.57 -14.94 6.41
C LYS A 196 -17.81 -15.05 5.11
N LEU A 197 -18.27 -14.34 4.07
CA LEU A 197 -17.67 -14.38 2.73
C LEU A 197 -16.45 -13.49 2.64
N THR A 198 -16.49 -12.34 3.26
CA THR A 198 -15.43 -11.36 3.20
C THR A 198 -14.42 -11.65 4.29
N ASN A 199 -13.31 -12.28 3.89
CA ASN A 199 -12.04 -12.18 4.62
C ASN A 199 -11.43 -10.79 4.38
N LEU A 200 -12.23 -9.75 4.52
CA LEU A 200 -11.71 -8.42 4.79
C LEU A 200 -11.16 -8.48 6.21
N SER A 201 -10.21 -9.42 6.40
CA SER A 201 -9.33 -9.38 7.55
C SER A 201 -8.83 -7.96 7.59
N GLU A 202 -9.07 -7.30 8.69
CA GLU A 202 -8.30 -6.12 8.99
C GLU A 202 -6.86 -6.58 8.79
N ASN A 203 -6.21 -6.16 7.68
CA ASN A 203 -4.78 -6.32 7.52
C ASN A 203 -4.16 -5.50 8.64
N TYR A 204 -4.11 -6.11 9.82
CA TYR A 204 -3.50 -5.51 10.97
C TYR A 204 -2.03 -5.43 10.61
N ASP A 205 -1.59 -4.21 10.32
CA ASP A 205 -0.18 -3.93 10.21
C ASP A 205 0.51 -4.51 11.46
N ILE A 206 1.60 -5.20 11.26
CA ILE A 206 2.47 -5.69 12.34
C ILE A 206 2.74 -4.58 13.37
N SER A 207 2.82 -3.34 12.89
CA SER A 207 2.90 -2.14 13.73
C SER A 207 1.72 -2.00 14.70
N GLU A 208 0.50 -2.30 14.26
CA GLU A 208 -0.71 -2.23 15.07
C GLU A 208 -0.78 -3.34 16.12
N LEU A 209 -0.29 -4.55 15.77
CA LEU A 209 -0.11 -5.65 16.72
C LEU A 209 0.81 -5.21 17.85
N VAL A 210 1.98 -4.68 17.52
CA VAL A 210 2.96 -4.21 18.50
C VAL A 210 2.40 -3.06 19.35
N ASP A 211 1.71 -2.10 18.76
CA ASP A 211 1.06 -1.01 19.50
C ASP A 211 -0.01 -1.53 20.47
N SER A 212 -0.76 -2.53 20.04
CA SER A 212 -1.76 -3.18 20.90
C SER A 212 -1.12 -3.90 22.07
N CYS A 213 0.04 -4.55 21.87
CA CYS A 213 0.82 -5.19 22.92
C CYS A 213 1.34 -4.16 23.94
N LEU A 214 1.98 -3.10 23.47
CA LEU A 214 2.54 -2.06 24.33
C LEU A 214 1.44 -1.25 25.06
N SER A 215 0.23 -1.24 24.53
CA SER A 215 -0.96 -0.62 25.14
C SER A 215 -1.81 -1.61 25.94
N LYS A 216 -1.38 -2.86 26.11
CA LYS A 216 -2.08 -3.96 26.83
C LYS A 216 -3.53 -4.17 26.39
N ASN A 217 -3.80 -4.04 25.07
CA ASN A 217 -5.12 -4.27 24.49
C ASN A 217 -5.33 -5.75 24.14
N LYS A 218 -5.65 -6.59 25.15
CA LYS A 218 -5.81 -8.05 25.01
C LYS A 218 -6.80 -8.45 23.92
N LYS A 219 -7.98 -7.81 23.87
CA LYS A 219 -9.02 -8.12 22.87
C LYS A 219 -8.49 -7.94 21.45
N LYS A 220 -7.78 -6.84 21.20
CA LYS A 220 -7.25 -6.50 19.88
C LYS A 220 -6.11 -7.44 19.47
N ILE A 221 -5.22 -7.79 20.40
CA ILE A 221 -4.13 -8.74 20.15
C ILE A 221 -4.67 -10.10 19.73
N ILE A 222 -5.61 -10.68 20.51
CA ILE A 222 -6.22 -11.98 20.20
C ILE A 222 -6.89 -11.94 18.83
N LYS A 223 -7.60 -10.85 18.52
CA LYS A 223 -8.26 -10.66 17.22
C LYS A 223 -7.21 -10.66 16.10
N ILE A 224 -6.14 -9.87 16.22
CA ILE A 224 -5.08 -9.78 15.21
C ILE A 224 -4.39 -11.13 15.00
N LEU A 225 -4.06 -11.84 16.09
CA LEU A 225 -3.40 -13.14 16.00
C LEU A 225 -4.27 -14.21 15.35
N ASN A 226 -5.60 -14.18 15.56
CA ASN A 226 -6.53 -15.13 14.97
C ASN A 226 -6.86 -14.82 13.50
N GLU A 227 -6.77 -13.57 13.09
CA GLU A 227 -7.14 -13.13 11.75
C GLU A 227 -5.94 -13.10 10.78
N ASN A 228 -4.71 -13.23 11.28
CA ASN A 228 -3.49 -13.21 10.48
C ASN A 228 -2.69 -14.49 10.63
N ASN A 229 -2.28 -15.04 9.50
CA ASN A 229 -1.32 -16.15 9.45
C ASN A 229 0.09 -15.58 9.27
N PHE A 230 0.76 -15.30 10.39
CA PHE A 230 2.12 -14.80 10.36
C PHE A 230 3.11 -15.86 9.89
N SER A 231 3.99 -15.49 8.98
CA SER A 231 5.12 -16.31 8.52
C SER A 231 6.31 -16.22 9.51
N GLN A 232 7.31 -17.04 9.30
CA GLN A 232 8.57 -16.96 10.06
C GLN A 232 9.28 -15.60 9.85
N GLU A 233 9.19 -15.04 8.64
CA GLU A 233 9.76 -13.74 8.30
C GLU A 233 9.03 -12.61 9.01
N ASP A 234 7.70 -12.70 9.11
CA ASP A 234 6.89 -11.74 9.86
C ASP A 234 7.24 -11.74 11.35
N CYS A 235 7.58 -12.87 11.93
CA CYS A 235 8.02 -12.95 13.34
C CYS A 235 9.28 -12.11 13.60
N VAL A 236 10.26 -12.16 12.69
CA VAL A 236 11.46 -11.31 12.79
C VAL A 236 11.10 -9.84 12.66
N LEU A 237 10.19 -9.51 11.75
CA LEU A 237 9.73 -8.14 11.54
C LEU A 237 8.95 -7.60 12.76
N ILE A 238 8.07 -8.41 13.35
CA ILE A 238 7.36 -8.10 14.60
C ILE A 238 8.34 -7.69 15.70
N LEU A 239 9.37 -8.51 15.96
CA LEU A 239 10.34 -8.23 17.02
C LEU A 239 11.18 -6.97 16.71
N ARG A 240 11.55 -6.73 15.46
CA ARG A 240 12.25 -5.50 15.06
C ARG A 240 11.41 -4.25 15.28
N ILE A 241 10.12 -4.29 14.93
CA ILE A 241 9.20 -3.18 15.18
C ILE A 241 9.01 -2.98 16.69
N PHE A 242 8.91 -4.10 17.45
CA PHE A 242 8.85 -4.06 18.92
C PHE A 242 10.06 -3.32 19.50
N LEU A 243 11.28 -3.73 19.13
CA LEU A 243 12.53 -3.09 19.57
C LEU A 243 12.58 -1.60 19.19
N SER A 244 12.17 -1.26 17.97
CA SER A 244 12.15 0.13 17.49
C SER A 244 11.22 0.99 18.35
N LYS A 245 10.01 0.53 18.62
CA LYS A 245 9.03 1.26 19.44
C LYS A 245 9.45 1.37 20.92
N LEU A 246 10.00 0.30 21.48
CA LEU A 246 10.55 0.32 22.85
C LEU A 246 11.72 1.28 22.98
N LYS A 247 12.66 1.30 22.03
CA LYS A 247 13.79 2.27 22.01
C LYS A 247 13.28 3.69 21.91
N ARG A 248 12.22 3.95 21.12
CA ARG A 248 11.56 5.26 21.08
C ARG A 248 10.99 5.67 22.44
N LEU A 249 10.30 4.75 23.12
CA LEU A 249 9.78 5.01 24.46
C LEU A 249 10.90 5.28 25.47
N LEU A 250 11.99 4.49 25.48
CA LEU A 250 13.15 4.76 26.34
C LEU A 250 13.72 6.16 26.11
N LYS A 251 13.86 6.58 24.85
CA LYS A 251 14.36 7.92 24.52
C LYS A 251 13.41 9.01 25.00
N LEU A 252 12.08 8.79 24.91
CA LEU A 252 11.07 9.72 25.45
C LEU A 252 11.14 9.83 26.97
N TYR A 253 11.39 8.72 27.70
CA TYR A 253 11.53 8.78 29.15
C TYR A 253 12.77 9.54 29.64
N LEU A 254 13.77 9.74 28.78
CA LEU A 254 14.94 10.57 29.08
C LEU A 254 14.70 12.05 28.81
N ASP A 255 13.58 12.41 28.17
CA ASP A 255 13.22 13.81 27.93
C ASP A 255 12.78 14.48 29.25
N PRO A 256 13.32 15.64 29.62
CA PRO A 256 12.95 16.32 30.86
C PRO A 256 11.45 16.67 30.95
N ASP A 257 10.84 16.96 29.79
CA ASP A 257 9.44 17.38 29.75
C ASP A 257 8.46 16.20 29.90
N ILE A 258 8.91 14.94 29.81
CA ILE A 258 8.00 13.76 29.76
C ILE A 258 7.13 13.65 31.03
N LYS A 259 7.62 14.08 32.18
CA LYS A 259 6.90 14.01 33.45
C LYS A 259 5.94 15.20 33.66
N THR A 260 6.23 16.34 33.06
CA THR A 260 5.50 17.60 33.27
C THR A 260 4.54 17.89 32.11
N ASN A 261 4.97 17.65 30.87
CA ASN A 261 4.19 17.93 29.66
C ASN A 261 4.50 16.94 28.56
N VAL A 262 3.78 15.83 28.55
CA VAL A 262 3.93 14.76 27.54
C VAL A 262 3.74 15.29 26.11
N GLU A 263 2.82 16.24 25.88
CA GLU A 263 2.59 16.84 24.55
C GLU A 263 3.84 17.56 24.03
N LYS A 264 4.50 18.31 24.88
CA LYS A 264 5.72 19.02 24.52
C LYS A 264 6.84 18.04 24.17
N ALA A 265 7.04 17.00 24.99
CA ALA A 265 8.02 15.93 24.73
C ALA A 265 7.76 15.19 23.41
N LEU A 266 6.49 14.91 23.09
CA LEU A 266 6.11 14.24 21.81
C LEU A 266 6.30 15.16 20.60
N THR A 267 6.16 16.47 20.78
CA THR A 267 6.28 17.44 19.68
C THR A 267 7.74 17.77 19.38
N SER A 268 8.59 17.83 20.41
CA SER A 268 10.04 18.08 20.30
C SER A 268 10.85 16.86 19.86
N TYR A 269 10.26 15.66 19.88
CA TYR A 269 10.95 14.42 19.56
C TYR A 269 11.49 14.41 18.12
N LYS A 270 12.73 13.92 17.96
CA LYS A 270 13.39 13.79 16.65
C LYS A 270 13.77 12.32 16.37
N PRO A 271 13.38 11.77 15.18
CA PRO A 271 12.56 12.39 14.12
C PRO A 271 11.11 12.64 14.58
N PRO A 272 10.38 13.57 13.93
CA PRO A 272 9.02 13.93 14.33
C PRO A 272 8.09 12.72 14.39
N ILE A 273 7.30 12.63 15.45
CA ILE A 273 6.29 11.59 15.62
C ILE A 273 5.08 11.92 14.76
N PHE A 274 4.63 10.94 13.97
CA PHE A 274 3.44 11.10 13.15
C PHE A 274 2.21 11.38 14.04
N TRP A 275 1.38 12.32 13.65
CA TRP A 275 0.27 12.81 14.48
C TRP A 275 -0.71 11.71 14.93
N LYS A 276 -0.97 10.67 14.08
CA LYS A 276 -1.82 9.53 14.42
C LYS A 276 -1.24 8.64 15.52
N ASP A 277 0.09 8.60 15.65
CA ASP A 277 0.78 7.75 16.64
C ASP A 277 0.81 8.40 18.04
N LYS A 278 0.63 9.73 18.13
CA LYS A 278 0.77 10.45 19.39
C LYS A 278 -0.15 9.92 20.50
N GLU A 279 -1.42 9.67 20.18
CA GLU A 279 -2.38 9.16 21.16
C GLU A 279 -2.05 7.73 21.64
N VAL A 280 -1.55 6.89 20.72
CA VAL A 280 -1.10 5.54 21.08
C VAL A 280 0.10 5.59 22.00
N ILE A 281 1.09 6.42 21.69
CA ILE A 281 2.30 6.61 22.51
C ILE A 281 1.95 7.16 23.89
N LYS A 282 1.01 8.11 24.00
CA LYS A 282 0.52 8.60 25.28
C LYS A 282 -0.05 7.48 26.16
N LYS A 283 -0.82 6.57 25.58
CA LYS A 283 -1.33 5.39 26.30
C LYS A 283 -0.20 4.47 26.73
N GLN A 284 0.77 4.22 25.88
CA GLN A 284 1.93 3.39 26.19
C GLN A 284 2.78 3.98 27.33
N ILE A 285 3.02 5.28 27.33
CA ILE A 285 3.74 6.00 28.41
C ILE A 285 3.03 5.87 29.76
N LYS A 286 1.69 5.88 29.78
CA LYS A 286 0.92 5.71 31.03
C LYS A 286 0.99 4.28 31.60
N ILE A 287 1.13 3.26 30.74
CA ILE A 287 1.12 1.86 31.14
C ILE A 287 2.52 1.35 31.49
N LEU A 288 3.52 1.80 30.70
CA LEU A 288 4.91 1.42 30.86
C LEU A 288 5.68 2.51 31.60
N ASN A 289 6.78 2.11 32.24
CA ASN A 289 7.77 3.04 32.78
C ASN A 289 9.16 2.68 32.22
N PHE A 290 10.16 3.48 32.52
CA PHE A 290 11.52 3.29 32.00
C PHE A 290 12.06 1.88 32.30
N GLU A 291 11.95 1.40 33.53
CA GLU A 291 12.48 0.09 33.96
C GLU A 291 11.76 -1.09 33.28
N LYS A 292 10.44 -1.04 33.20
CA LYS A 292 9.65 -2.03 32.47
C LYS A 292 10.01 -2.06 30.99
N THR A 293 10.15 -0.88 30.38
CA THR A 293 10.51 -0.75 28.97
C THR A 293 11.91 -1.30 28.71
N LYS A 294 12.89 -1.05 29.58
CA LYS A 294 14.25 -1.58 29.50
C LYS A 294 14.27 -3.12 29.61
N LYS A 295 13.51 -3.70 30.54
CA LYS A 295 13.35 -5.16 30.66
C LYS A 295 12.75 -5.76 29.39
N LEU A 296 11.74 -5.11 28.79
CA LEU A 296 11.14 -5.56 27.54
C LEU A 296 12.11 -5.51 26.37
N VAL A 297 12.96 -4.51 26.27
CA VAL A 297 14.02 -4.44 25.24
C VAL A 297 14.93 -5.67 25.31
N ASN A 298 15.42 -6.00 26.53
CA ASN A 298 16.30 -7.16 26.71
C ASN A 298 15.58 -8.45 26.33
N LYS A 299 14.36 -8.65 26.84
CA LYS A 299 13.56 -9.84 26.54
C LYS A 299 13.25 -9.99 25.05
N THR A 300 12.93 -8.88 24.36
CA THR A 300 12.69 -8.89 22.90
C THR A 300 13.96 -9.30 22.14
N GLY A 301 15.13 -8.82 22.57
CA GLY A 301 16.42 -9.21 22.00
C GLY A 301 16.73 -10.70 22.20
N GLU A 302 16.44 -11.25 23.38
CA GLU A 302 16.60 -12.69 23.66
C GLU A 302 15.70 -13.53 22.74
N ILE A 303 14.43 -13.15 22.59
CA ILE A 303 13.49 -13.83 21.69
C ILE A 303 13.97 -13.73 20.23
N GLU A 304 14.48 -12.58 19.80
CA GLU A 304 15.03 -12.45 18.45
C GLU A 304 16.21 -13.41 18.19
N LEU A 305 17.08 -13.59 19.18
CA LEU A 305 18.17 -14.55 19.09
C LEU A 305 17.67 -16.01 19.02
N ILE A 306 16.65 -16.35 19.81
CA ILE A 306 16.06 -17.70 19.82
C ILE A 306 15.47 -18.05 18.45
N ILE A 307 14.66 -17.17 17.88
CA ILE A 307 14.00 -17.44 16.59
C ILE A 307 14.99 -17.45 15.41
N LYS A 308 16.06 -16.66 15.48
CA LYS A 308 17.12 -16.69 14.45
C LYS A 308 17.93 -17.99 14.48
N LYS A 309 18.15 -18.57 15.67
CA LYS A 309 18.83 -19.87 15.83
C LYS A 309 17.93 -21.04 15.42
N ASN A 310 16.63 -20.94 15.67
CA ASN A 310 15.65 -21.99 15.44
C ASN A 310 14.41 -21.44 14.68
N PRO A 311 14.49 -21.24 13.35
CA PRO A 311 13.38 -20.66 12.58
C PRO A 311 12.07 -21.44 12.67
N SER A 312 12.12 -22.76 12.84
CA SER A 312 10.93 -23.62 12.89
C SER A 312 9.98 -23.33 14.07
N ILE A 313 10.49 -22.75 15.16
CA ILE A 313 9.68 -22.42 16.35
C ILE A 313 9.30 -20.94 16.41
N SER A 314 9.67 -20.14 15.40
CA SER A 314 9.52 -18.66 15.41
C SER A 314 8.09 -18.23 15.70
N ILE A 315 7.11 -18.87 15.07
CA ILE A 315 5.69 -18.49 15.19
C ILE A 315 5.24 -18.73 16.63
N ASN A 316 5.50 -19.92 17.19
CA ASN A 316 5.06 -20.27 18.53
C ASN A 316 5.71 -19.36 19.59
N VAL A 317 7.03 -19.17 19.51
CA VAL A 317 7.78 -18.34 20.46
C VAL A 317 7.37 -16.88 20.38
N THR A 318 7.16 -16.35 19.18
CA THR A 318 6.71 -14.94 19.00
C THR A 318 5.29 -14.77 19.50
N THR A 319 4.38 -15.70 19.19
CA THR A 319 2.99 -15.66 19.66
C THR A 319 2.92 -15.73 21.19
N ASP A 320 3.65 -16.66 21.81
CA ASP A 320 3.73 -16.78 23.27
C ASP A 320 4.30 -15.50 23.91
N PHE A 321 5.37 -14.94 23.35
CA PHE A 321 5.93 -13.67 23.79
C PHE A 321 4.88 -12.56 23.76
N ILE A 322 4.12 -12.42 22.66
CA ILE A 322 3.10 -11.38 22.49
C ILE A 322 1.97 -11.56 23.52
N VAL A 323 1.46 -12.78 23.68
CA VAL A 323 0.36 -13.07 24.60
C VAL A 323 0.78 -12.82 26.05
N ASN A 324 1.99 -13.19 26.43
CA ASN A 324 2.52 -12.98 27.77
C ASN A 324 2.77 -11.51 28.13
N GLN A 325 2.83 -10.58 27.15
CA GLN A 325 2.92 -9.15 27.48
C GLN A 325 1.60 -8.56 27.98
N VAL A 326 0.49 -9.25 27.86
CA VAL A 326 -0.86 -8.75 28.17
C VAL A 326 -1.38 -9.28 29.51
N ASN A 327 -0.79 -10.33 30.01
CA ASN A 327 -0.99 -10.84 31.36
C ASN A 327 -0.07 -10.08 32.31
#